data_25dd746d7bb349335140fa3e4aa189b1
#
_entry.id   25dd746d7bb349335140fa3e4aa189b1
#
_cell.length_a   1.000
_cell.length_b   1.000
_cell.length_c   1.000
_cell.angle_alpha   90.00
_cell.angle_beta   90.00
_cell.angle_gamma   90.00
#
_symmetry.space_group_name_H-M   'P 1'
#
loop_
_entity.id
_entity.type
_entity.pdbx_description
1 polymer ?
#
loop_
_entity_poly.entity_id
_entity_poly.type
_entity_poly.pdbx_seq_one_letter_code
_entity_poly.pdbx_strand_id
1 'polypeptide(L)'
;LKNHRHTLTLVHKGNIMKFTEGGFKKWGYALAEREYGEDLKSGRLVVNDCICDAFLQNALLKPQDYSVIATMNLNGDYVSDMLAAQVGGIGIAPGANINYHTGHAIFEATHGIAPDIAGQDKVNPSSIILSAVMMLDYMGWNEAAQLITDALERLFTQGVATADLARFMPDGKALGTKAFGDKLAESL
;
A
#
# COMPACT_ATOMS: atom_id res chain seq x y z
N LEU A 1 -10.86 0.89 11.22
CA LEU A 1 -12.09 0.26 11.79
C LEU A 1 -13.09 -0.08 10.68
N LYS A 2 -13.40 0.84 9.77
CA LYS A 2 -14.34 0.59 8.65
C LYS A 2 -13.91 -0.57 7.74
N ASN A 3 -12.60 -0.77 7.57
CA ASN A 3 -12.03 -1.81 6.71
C ASN A 3 -11.58 -3.04 7.50
N HIS A 4 -12.20 -3.29 8.66
CA HIS A 4 -11.85 -4.41 9.57
C HIS A 4 -10.38 -4.39 10.03
N ARG A 5 -9.73 -3.23 10.03
CA ARG A 5 -8.38 -3.02 10.55
C ARG A 5 -8.47 -2.55 12.00
N HIS A 6 -7.79 -3.22 12.92
CA HIS A 6 -7.92 -3.00 14.35
C HIS A 6 -6.63 -2.54 15.02
N THR A 7 -5.50 -2.63 14.34
CA THR A 7 -4.20 -2.21 14.86
C THR A 7 -3.59 -1.10 14.04
N LEU A 8 -3.05 -0.09 14.71
CA LEU A 8 -2.27 1.00 14.14
C LEU A 8 -0.90 1.04 14.81
N THR A 9 0.16 0.92 14.02
CA THR A 9 1.54 1.06 14.53
C THR A 9 2.15 2.39 14.09
N LEU A 10 2.54 3.21 15.06
CA LEU A 10 3.28 4.45 14.82
C LEU A 10 4.76 4.11 14.65
N VAL A 11 5.29 4.19 13.43
CA VAL A 11 6.70 3.90 13.14
C VAL A 11 7.49 5.19 13.16
N HIS A 12 8.54 5.24 13.98
CA HIS A 12 9.32 6.46 14.22
C HIS A 12 10.75 6.17 14.68
N LYS A 13 11.63 7.16 14.60
CA LYS A 13 12.99 7.14 15.18
C LYS A 13 13.13 8.13 16.35
N GLY A 14 12.09 8.25 17.17
CA GLY A 14 12.00 9.23 18.27
C GLY A 14 13.00 9.06 19.41
N ASN A 15 13.69 7.92 19.50
CA ASN A 15 14.79 7.72 20.43
C ASN A 15 16.05 8.56 20.07
N ILE A 16 16.22 8.87 18.78
CA ILE A 16 17.29 9.72 18.24
C ILE A 16 16.74 11.09 17.87
N MET A 17 15.72 11.16 17.02
CA MET A 17 15.08 12.39 16.54
C MET A 17 13.98 12.83 17.50
N LYS A 18 14.38 13.24 18.72
CA LYS A 18 13.46 13.41 19.86
C LYS A 18 12.36 14.43 19.65
N PHE A 19 12.65 15.53 18.95
CA PHE A 19 11.71 16.64 18.77
C PHE A 19 10.76 16.43 17.57
N THR A 20 11.25 15.86 16.48
CA THR A 20 10.47 15.58 15.26
C THR A 20 9.77 14.24 15.35
N GLU A 21 10.49 13.17 15.26
CA GLU A 21 9.97 11.79 15.29
C GLU A 21 9.33 11.43 16.65
N GLY A 22 9.95 11.88 17.75
CA GLY A 22 9.38 11.75 19.09
C GLY A 22 8.14 12.61 19.29
N GLY A 23 8.08 13.77 18.62
CA GLY A 23 6.88 14.59 18.52
C GLY A 23 5.75 13.86 17.78
N PHE A 24 6.04 13.32 16.60
CA PHE A 24 5.10 12.51 15.82
C PHE A 24 4.47 11.39 16.68
N LYS A 25 5.29 10.60 17.37
CA LYS A 25 4.79 9.57 18.29
C LYS A 25 3.81 10.14 19.32
N LYS A 26 4.22 11.21 20.03
CA LYS A 26 3.38 11.82 21.08
C LYS A 26 2.06 12.34 20.52
N TRP A 27 2.08 13.00 19.38
CA TRP A 27 0.89 13.54 18.73
C TRP A 27 -0.02 12.43 18.22
N GLY A 28 0.54 11.33 17.70
CA GLY A 28 -0.23 10.17 17.27
C GLY A 28 -1.00 9.52 18.42
N TYR A 29 -0.37 9.30 19.58
CA TYR A 29 -1.07 8.80 20.76
C TYR A 29 -2.11 9.78 21.31
N ALA A 30 -1.77 11.08 21.40
CA ALA A 30 -2.70 12.10 21.87
C ALA A 30 -3.94 12.22 20.97
N LEU A 31 -3.74 12.13 19.65
CA LEU A 31 -4.85 12.11 18.69
C LEU A 31 -5.73 10.88 18.87
N ALA A 32 -5.11 9.70 18.96
CA ALA A 32 -5.83 8.45 19.15
C ALA A 32 -6.68 8.46 20.43
N GLU A 33 -6.14 8.94 21.54
CA GLU A 33 -6.86 9.05 22.81
C GLU A 33 -8.02 10.04 22.71
N ARG A 34 -7.82 11.19 22.08
CA ARG A 34 -8.83 12.24 21.94
C ARG A 34 -10.00 11.82 21.06
N GLU A 35 -9.71 11.19 19.92
CA GLU A 35 -10.74 10.89 18.89
C GLU A 35 -11.32 9.47 19.03
N TYR A 36 -10.57 8.53 19.62
CA TYR A 36 -10.91 7.11 19.66
C TYR A 36 -10.75 6.49 21.05
N GLY A 37 -10.82 7.30 22.12
CA GLY A 37 -10.58 6.83 23.50
C GLY A 37 -11.47 5.67 23.92
N GLU A 38 -12.74 5.62 23.51
CA GLU A 38 -13.65 4.50 23.80
C GLU A 38 -13.27 3.23 23.02
N ASP A 39 -12.77 3.37 21.79
CA ASP A 39 -12.29 2.24 20.99
C ASP A 39 -11.00 1.64 21.57
N LEU A 40 -10.12 2.49 22.09
CA LEU A 40 -8.91 2.06 22.79
C LEU A 40 -9.26 1.32 24.09
N LYS A 41 -10.19 1.84 24.90
CA LYS A 41 -10.61 1.21 26.17
C LYS A 41 -11.27 -0.15 25.94
N SER A 42 -12.08 -0.27 24.90
CA SER A 42 -12.77 -1.51 24.57
C SER A 42 -11.88 -2.54 23.85
N GLY A 43 -10.67 -2.16 23.44
CA GLY A 43 -9.78 -2.98 22.64
C GLY A 43 -10.21 -3.12 21.17
N ARG A 44 -11.21 -2.37 20.72
CA ARG A 44 -11.64 -2.33 19.32
C ARG A 44 -10.60 -1.70 18.41
N LEU A 45 -9.80 -0.79 18.93
CA LEU A 45 -8.62 -0.22 18.30
C LEU A 45 -7.40 -0.41 19.22
N VAL A 46 -6.33 -0.92 18.67
CA VAL A 46 -5.03 -1.01 19.35
C VAL A 46 -4.05 -0.08 18.65
N VAL A 47 -3.49 0.87 19.40
CA VAL A 47 -2.42 1.75 18.91
C VAL A 47 -1.15 1.42 19.66
N ASN A 48 -0.10 1.12 18.92
CA ASN A 48 1.23 0.86 19.46
C ASN A 48 2.29 1.65 18.67
N ASP A 49 3.54 1.56 19.09
CA ASP A 49 4.63 2.19 18.35
C ASP A 49 5.81 1.22 18.16
N CYS A 50 6.59 1.49 17.12
CA CYS A 50 7.81 0.76 16.83
C CYS A 50 8.91 1.71 16.36
N ILE A 51 10.12 1.50 16.86
CA ILE A 51 11.30 2.22 16.35
C ILE A 51 11.57 1.72 14.92
N CYS A 52 11.85 2.64 14.00
CA CYS A 52 11.88 2.39 12.56
C CYS A 52 12.81 1.23 12.16
N ASP A 53 14.02 1.16 12.72
CA ASP A 53 14.95 0.06 12.44
C ASP A 53 14.45 -1.30 12.95
N ALA A 54 13.81 -1.33 14.11
CA ALA A 54 13.16 -2.53 14.62
C ALA A 54 11.94 -2.92 13.76
N PHE A 55 11.19 -1.93 13.27
CA PHE A 55 10.09 -2.17 12.34
C PHE A 55 10.59 -2.81 11.03
N LEU A 56 11.65 -2.28 10.41
CA LEU A 56 12.22 -2.86 9.19
C LEU A 56 12.58 -4.34 9.35
N GLN A 57 13.17 -4.70 10.48
CA GLN A 57 13.45 -6.11 10.82
C GLN A 57 12.17 -6.92 11.01
N ASN A 58 11.24 -6.40 11.82
CA ASN A 58 10.03 -7.13 12.19
C ASN A 58 9.07 -7.31 11.01
N ALA A 59 8.98 -6.35 10.10
CA ALA A 59 8.18 -6.44 8.90
C ALA A 59 8.61 -7.59 7.96
N LEU A 60 9.90 -7.99 8.03
CA LEU A 60 10.40 -9.17 7.33
C LEU A 60 10.13 -10.47 8.10
N LEU A 61 10.28 -10.45 9.43
CA LEU A 61 10.20 -11.66 10.28
C LEU A 61 8.77 -11.98 10.70
N LYS A 62 7.93 -10.96 10.90
CA LYS A 62 6.59 -11.07 11.46
C LYS A 62 5.62 -10.08 10.81
N PRO A 63 5.44 -10.10 9.48
CA PRO A 63 4.58 -9.14 8.78
C PRO A 63 3.12 -9.18 9.26
N GLN A 64 2.66 -10.33 9.75
CA GLN A 64 1.31 -10.52 10.27
C GLN A 64 0.98 -9.70 11.54
N ASP A 65 1.99 -9.21 12.25
CA ASP A 65 1.80 -8.39 13.47
C ASP A 65 1.37 -6.95 13.13
N TYR A 66 1.43 -6.56 11.86
CA TYR A 66 1.16 -5.22 11.39
C TYR A 66 -0.09 -5.17 10.50
N SER A 67 -0.95 -4.18 10.72
CA SER A 67 -2.15 -3.97 9.90
C SER A 67 -2.12 -2.60 9.22
N VAL A 68 -2.16 -1.53 10.01
CA VAL A 68 -2.03 -0.15 9.51
C VAL A 68 -0.77 0.46 10.11
N ILE A 69 0.01 1.12 9.29
CA ILE A 69 1.25 1.78 9.67
C ILE A 69 1.10 3.28 9.42
N ALA A 70 1.37 4.09 10.44
CA ALA A 70 1.51 5.52 10.29
C ALA A 70 2.95 5.91 10.59
N THR A 71 3.54 6.70 9.72
CA THR A 71 4.93 7.14 9.86
C THR A 71 5.12 8.50 9.20
N MET A 72 6.27 9.12 9.44
CA MET A 72 6.63 10.38 8.79
C MET A 72 7.05 10.13 7.34
N ASN A 73 6.98 11.17 6.51
CA ASN A 73 7.18 11.11 5.07
C ASN A 73 8.43 10.32 4.65
N LEU A 74 9.61 10.68 5.13
CA LEU A 74 10.86 10.03 4.73
C LEU A 74 10.89 8.52 5.10
N ASN A 75 10.50 8.18 6.32
CA ASN A 75 10.43 6.79 6.75
C ASN A 75 9.38 6.03 5.93
N GLY A 76 8.24 6.68 5.64
CA GLY A 76 7.16 6.11 4.85
C GLY A 76 7.58 5.78 3.44
N ASP A 77 8.35 6.66 2.80
CA ASP A 77 8.91 6.45 1.47
C ASP A 77 9.80 5.19 1.42
N TYR A 78 10.74 5.06 2.36
CA TYR A 78 11.56 3.85 2.43
C TYR A 78 10.78 2.58 2.79
N VAL A 79 9.85 2.69 3.73
CA VAL A 79 9.06 1.56 4.21
C VAL A 79 8.10 1.05 3.13
N SER A 80 7.45 1.94 2.40
CA SER A 80 6.50 1.54 1.35
C SER A 80 7.18 0.75 0.24
N ASP A 81 8.36 1.17 -0.21
CA ASP A 81 9.12 0.46 -1.23
C ASP A 81 9.64 -0.90 -0.74
N MET A 82 10.10 -0.96 0.52
CA MET A 82 10.51 -2.22 1.13
C MET A 82 9.33 -3.21 1.23
N LEU A 83 8.16 -2.75 1.65
CA LEU A 83 6.96 -3.59 1.74
C LEU A 83 6.47 -4.00 0.34
N ALA A 84 6.49 -3.09 -0.63
CA ALA A 84 6.16 -3.39 -2.01
C ALA A 84 7.08 -4.49 -2.59
N ALA A 85 8.38 -4.42 -2.28
CA ALA A 85 9.35 -5.44 -2.73
C ALA A 85 9.00 -6.84 -2.21
N GLN A 86 8.45 -6.97 -1.01
CA GLN A 86 8.06 -8.26 -0.43
C GLN A 86 6.88 -8.93 -1.17
N VAL A 87 6.05 -8.14 -1.82
CA VAL A 87 4.86 -8.64 -2.55
C VAL A 87 5.04 -8.63 -4.07
N GLY A 88 6.22 -8.28 -4.57
CA GLY A 88 6.55 -8.37 -5.99
C GLY A 88 7.14 -7.11 -6.61
N GLY A 89 7.22 -6.01 -5.89
CA GLY A 89 7.82 -4.75 -6.30
C GLY A 89 6.86 -3.57 -6.41
N ILE A 90 7.40 -2.39 -6.64
CA ILE A 90 6.63 -1.14 -6.70
C ILE A 90 5.64 -1.07 -7.88
N GLY A 91 5.80 -1.92 -8.88
CA GLY A 91 4.89 -2.00 -10.03
C GLY A 91 3.46 -2.45 -9.69
N ILE A 92 3.22 -2.94 -8.45
CA ILE A 92 1.88 -3.30 -7.96
C ILE A 92 1.41 -2.46 -6.77
N ALA A 93 2.22 -1.54 -6.28
CA ALA A 93 1.87 -0.73 -5.12
C ALA A 93 1.00 0.46 -5.52
N PRO A 94 -0.25 0.58 -5.03
CA PRO A 94 -1.10 1.74 -5.29
C PRO A 94 -0.73 2.92 -4.40
N GLY A 95 -1.05 4.13 -4.86
CA GLY A 95 -0.85 5.36 -4.12
C GLY A 95 -2.05 6.30 -4.14
N ALA A 96 -2.22 7.03 -3.03
CA ALA A 96 -3.22 8.08 -2.90
C ALA A 96 -2.75 9.20 -1.98
N ASN A 97 -3.06 10.44 -2.35
CA ASN A 97 -2.89 11.63 -1.53
C ASN A 97 -4.29 12.19 -1.22
N ILE A 98 -4.72 12.13 0.02
CA ILE A 98 -6.09 12.46 0.42
C ILE A 98 -6.07 13.59 1.45
N ASN A 99 -6.82 14.65 1.17
CA ASN A 99 -7.15 15.67 2.16
C ASN A 99 -8.45 15.28 2.87
N TYR A 100 -8.34 14.72 4.04
CA TYR A 100 -9.50 14.24 4.82
C TYR A 100 -10.40 15.36 5.36
N HIS A 101 -9.99 16.63 5.31
CA HIS A 101 -10.85 17.76 5.69
C HIS A 101 -11.76 18.21 4.55
N THR A 102 -11.24 18.23 3.32
CA THR A 102 -11.97 18.75 2.14
C THR A 102 -12.51 17.64 1.25
N GLY A 103 -12.02 16.43 1.38
CA GLY A 103 -12.36 15.29 0.53
C GLY A 103 -11.67 15.30 -0.85
N HIS A 104 -10.77 16.26 -1.13
CA HIS A 104 -9.99 16.20 -2.37
C HIS A 104 -8.96 15.10 -2.29
N ALA A 105 -8.82 14.34 -3.38
CA ALA A 105 -7.89 13.24 -3.46
C ALA A 105 -7.24 13.15 -4.84
N ILE A 106 -5.99 12.66 -4.87
CA ILE A 106 -5.24 12.31 -6.07
C ILE A 106 -4.82 10.86 -5.91
N PHE A 107 -5.02 10.06 -6.95
CA PHE A 107 -4.64 8.66 -7.00
C PHE A 107 -3.60 8.48 -8.10
N GLU A 108 -2.46 7.92 -7.76
CA GLU A 108 -1.31 7.82 -8.66
C GLU A 108 -0.53 6.52 -8.43
N ALA A 109 0.25 6.11 -9.42
CA ALA A 109 1.22 5.04 -9.20
C ALA A 109 2.32 5.54 -8.26
N THR A 110 2.78 4.68 -7.34
CA THR A 110 3.84 5.04 -6.39
C THR A 110 5.22 5.11 -7.02
N HIS A 111 5.45 4.41 -8.13
CA HIS A 111 6.73 4.40 -8.85
C HIS A 111 6.94 5.67 -9.68
N GLY A 112 8.22 5.99 -9.95
CA GLY A 112 8.62 7.07 -10.85
C GLY A 112 8.45 6.74 -12.35
N ILE A 113 9.04 7.57 -13.20
CA ILE A 113 8.89 7.52 -14.68
C ILE A 113 9.74 6.42 -15.36
N ALA A 114 10.67 5.80 -14.64
CA ALA A 114 11.54 4.72 -15.13
C ALA A 114 12.11 4.95 -16.56
N PRO A 115 12.93 5.99 -16.77
CA PRO A 115 13.36 6.41 -18.11
C PRO A 115 14.08 5.31 -18.89
N ASP A 116 14.76 4.40 -18.18
CA ASP A 116 15.53 3.30 -18.79
C ASP A 116 14.67 2.28 -19.54
N ILE A 117 13.37 2.18 -19.20
CA ILE A 117 12.43 1.23 -19.80
C ILE A 117 11.23 1.92 -20.47
N ALA A 118 11.21 3.26 -20.49
CA ALA A 118 10.16 4.03 -21.13
C ALA A 118 10.01 3.68 -22.61
N GLY A 119 8.80 3.50 -23.10
CA GLY A 119 8.51 3.15 -24.50
C GLY A 119 8.83 1.70 -24.90
N GLN A 120 9.27 0.85 -23.95
CA GLN A 120 9.64 -0.54 -24.26
C GLN A 120 8.53 -1.58 -24.01
N ASP A 121 7.33 -1.14 -23.66
CA ASP A 121 6.17 -2.02 -23.35
C ASP A 121 6.48 -3.07 -22.24
N LYS A 122 7.23 -2.66 -21.21
CA LYS A 122 7.71 -3.55 -20.15
C LYS A 122 7.14 -3.26 -18.76
N VAL A 123 6.66 -2.04 -18.55
CA VAL A 123 6.22 -1.59 -17.21
C VAL A 123 4.98 -2.36 -16.79
N ASN A 124 4.96 -2.77 -15.52
CA ASN A 124 3.77 -3.34 -14.91
C ASN A 124 2.73 -2.23 -14.65
N PRO A 125 1.53 -2.29 -15.26
CA PRO A 125 0.52 -1.25 -15.08
C PRO A 125 -0.32 -1.45 -13.82
N SER A 126 -0.08 -2.49 -13.02
CA SER A 126 -0.93 -2.84 -11.87
C SER A 126 -0.93 -1.77 -10.79
N SER A 127 0.16 -1.02 -10.60
CA SER A 127 0.21 0.08 -9.63
C SER A 127 -0.84 1.16 -9.94
N ILE A 128 -0.90 1.65 -11.18
CA ILE A 128 -1.90 2.66 -11.58
C ILE A 128 -3.32 2.08 -11.62
N ILE A 129 -3.46 0.81 -12.00
CA ILE A 129 -4.77 0.13 -12.00
C ILE A 129 -5.29 -0.02 -10.56
N LEU A 130 -4.46 -0.45 -9.62
CA LEU A 130 -4.84 -0.55 -8.20
C LEU A 130 -5.06 0.82 -7.56
N SER A 131 -4.36 1.86 -8.02
CA SER A 131 -4.65 3.23 -7.61
C SER A 131 -6.03 3.69 -8.11
N ALA A 132 -6.44 3.27 -9.31
CA ALA A 132 -7.80 3.48 -9.80
C ALA A 132 -8.83 2.68 -8.99
N VAL A 133 -8.52 1.46 -8.56
CA VAL A 133 -9.36 0.69 -7.62
C VAL A 133 -9.56 1.47 -6.31
N MET A 134 -8.49 2.00 -5.72
CA MET A 134 -8.60 2.87 -4.52
C MET A 134 -9.47 4.10 -4.77
N MET A 135 -9.38 4.72 -5.96
CA MET A 135 -10.23 5.84 -6.35
C MET A 135 -11.70 5.44 -6.41
N LEU A 136 -12.01 4.30 -7.02
CA LEU A 136 -13.38 3.80 -7.12
C LEU A 136 -13.96 3.51 -5.73
N ASP A 137 -13.21 2.87 -4.85
CA ASP A 137 -13.60 2.65 -3.45
C ASP A 137 -13.81 3.96 -2.71
N TYR A 138 -12.94 4.94 -2.92
CA TYR A 138 -13.07 6.26 -2.30
C TYR A 138 -14.35 6.99 -2.74
N MET A 139 -14.75 6.81 -3.99
CA MET A 139 -16.01 7.35 -4.55
C MET A 139 -17.25 6.52 -4.16
N GLY A 140 -17.08 5.37 -3.51
CA GLY A 140 -18.17 4.46 -3.15
C GLY A 140 -18.61 3.53 -4.28
N TRP A 141 -17.82 3.40 -5.35
CA TRP A 141 -18.09 2.50 -6.48
C TRP A 141 -17.46 1.12 -6.24
N ASN A 142 -17.80 0.54 -5.10
CA ASN A 142 -17.15 -0.67 -4.58
C ASN A 142 -17.30 -1.90 -5.52
N GLU A 143 -18.44 -2.02 -6.22
CA GLU A 143 -18.64 -3.12 -7.18
C GLU A 143 -17.65 -3.04 -8.34
N ALA A 144 -17.43 -1.83 -8.89
CA ALA A 144 -16.45 -1.63 -9.96
C ALA A 144 -15.02 -1.90 -9.48
N ALA A 145 -14.69 -1.44 -8.28
CA ALA A 145 -13.39 -1.71 -7.64
C ALA A 145 -13.16 -3.22 -7.47
N GLN A 146 -14.18 -3.94 -7.01
CA GLN A 146 -14.10 -5.39 -6.79
C GLN A 146 -13.95 -6.17 -8.11
N LEU A 147 -14.68 -5.79 -9.17
CA LEU A 147 -14.56 -6.41 -10.49
C LEU A 147 -13.12 -6.37 -11.01
N ILE A 148 -12.45 -5.22 -10.90
CA ILE A 148 -11.05 -5.06 -11.34
C ILE A 148 -10.12 -5.90 -10.47
N THR A 149 -10.33 -5.91 -9.15
CA THR A 149 -9.53 -6.70 -8.20
C THR A 149 -9.65 -8.19 -8.51
N ASP A 150 -10.87 -8.69 -8.72
CA ASP A 150 -11.12 -10.09 -9.04
C ASP A 150 -10.52 -10.49 -10.40
N ALA A 151 -10.53 -9.58 -11.38
CA ALA A 151 -9.93 -9.82 -12.68
C ALA A 151 -8.39 -9.91 -12.58
N LEU A 152 -7.74 -9.05 -11.80
CA LEU A 152 -6.30 -9.13 -11.52
C LEU A 152 -5.95 -10.44 -10.81
N GLU A 153 -6.71 -10.83 -9.79
CA GLU A 153 -6.50 -12.08 -9.05
C GLU A 153 -6.62 -13.30 -9.97
N ARG A 154 -7.62 -13.32 -10.87
CA ARG A 154 -7.77 -14.39 -11.86
C ARG A 154 -6.55 -14.49 -12.78
N LEU A 155 -6.05 -13.36 -13.31
CA LEU A 155 -4.88 -13.36 -14.19
C LEU A 155 -3.63 -13.86 -13.46
N PHE A 156 -3.37 -13.38 -12.26
CA PHE A 156 -2.23 -13.81 -11.47
C PHE A 156 -2.32 -15.30 -11.10
N THR A 157 -3.50 -15.79 -10.75
CA THR A 157 -3.74 -17.22 -10.48
C THR A 157 -3.47 -18.09 -11.71
N GLN A 158 -3.73 -17.56 -12.92
CA GLN A 158 -3.41 -18.22 -14.19
C GLN A 158 -1.94 -18.10 -14.62
N GLY A 159 -1.09 -17.45 -13.80
CA GLY A 159 0.31 -17.18 -14.09
C GLY A 159 0.53 -16.09 -15.14
N VAL A 160 -0.50 -15.28 -15.44
CA VAL A 160 -0.42 -14.20 -16.44
C VAL A 160 -0.07 -12.89 -15.73
N ALA A 161 1.09 -12.32 -16.05
CA ALA A 161 1.57 -11.07 -15.47
C ALA A 161 2.60 -10.39 -16.40
N THR A 162 3.06 -9.21 -16.03
CA THR A 162 4.26 -8.62 -16.65
C THR A 162 5.53 -9.32 -16.16
N ALA A 163 6.65 -9.11 -16.84
CA ALA A 163 7.88 -9.89 -16.62
C ALA A 163 8.45 -9.81 -15.20
N ASP A 164 8.24 -8.68 -14.51
CA ASP A 164 8.66 -8.44 -13.12
C ASP A 164 8.00 -9.40 -12.12
N LEU A 165 6.73 -9.75 -12.33
CA LEU A 165 6.01 -10.71 -11.49
C LEU A 165 6.05 -12.13 -12.05
N ALA A 166 5.91 -12.30 -13.36
CA ALA A 166 5.85 -13.61 -14.01
C ALA A 166 7.08 -14.48 -13.67
N ARG A 167 8.25 -13.88 -13.47
CA ARG A 167 9.50 -14.57 -13.09
C ARG A 167 9.42 -15.31 -11.75
N PHE A 168 8.48 -14.91 -10.87
CA PHE A 168 8.27 -15.54 -9.56
C PHE A 168 7.12 -16.54 -9.54
N MET A 169 6.40 -16.67 -10.66
CA MET A 169 5.24 -17.54 -10.76
C MET A 169 5.63 -18.89 -11.40
N PRO A 170 5.15 -20.02 -10.89
CA PRO A 170 5.26 -21.29 -11.58
C PRO A 170 4.61 -21.19 -12.97
N ASP A 171 5.33 -21.55 -14.03
CA ASP A 171 4.86 -21.46 -15.41
C ASP A 171 4.38 -20.06 -15.84
N GLY A 172 4.93 -19.00 -15.23
CA GLY A 172 4.55 -17.62 -15.46
C GLY A 172 4.68 -17.18 -16.92
N LYS A 173 3.61 -16.61 -17.46
CA LYS A 173 3.53 -16.07 -18.82
C LYS A 173 3.71 -14.57 -18.79
N ALA A 174 4.88 -14.11 -19.19
CA ALA A 174 5.18 -12.69 -19.24
C ALA A 174 4.50 -12.02 -20.44
N LEU A 175 3.73 -10.96 -20.17
CA LEU A 175 3.14 -10.08 -21.16
C LEU A 175 3.79 -8.70 -21.12
N GLY A 176 3.74 -7.97 -22.24
CA GLY A 176 4.01 -6.53 -22.24
C GLY A 176 2.89 -5.73 -21.56
N THR A 177 3.18 -4.48 -21.24
CA THR A 177 2.24 -3.55 -20.57
C THR A 177 0.88 -3.50 -21.27
N LYS A 178 0.90 -3.31 -22.61
CA LYS A 178 -0.33 -3.21 -23.40
C LYS A 178 -1.10 -4.53 -23.40
N ALA A 179 -0.45 -5.64 -23.71
CA ALA A 179 -1.08 -6.95 -23.78
C ALA A 179 -1.65 -7.39 -22.43
N PHE A 180 -1.00 -7.03 -21.32
CA PHE A 180 -1.52 -7.28 -19.99
C PHE A 180 -2.78 -6.45 -19.71
N GLY A 181 -2.77 -5.15 -20.08
CA GLY A 181 -3.96 -4.27 -19.94
C GLY A 181 -5.14 -4.76 -20.78
N ASP A 182 -4.90 -5.14 -22.05
CA ASP A 182 -5.93 -5.69 -22.94
C ASP A 182 -6.53 -6.99 -22.34
N LYS A 183 -5.65 -7.87 -21.81
CA LYS A 183 -6.08 -9.13 -21.18
C LYS A 183 -6.89 -8.91 -19.91
N LEU A 184 -6.53 -7.91 -19.12
CA LEU A 184 -7.32 -7.52 -17.95
C LEU A 184 -8.71 -7.02 -18.35
N ALA A 185 -8.78 -6.16 -19.37
CA ALA A 185 -10.06 -5.63 -19.87
C ALA A 185 -10.98 -6.73 -20.41
N GLU A 186 -10.43 -7.75 -21.08
CA GLU A 186 -11.18 -8.94 -21.51
C GLU A 186 -11.70 -9.81 -20.35
N SER A 187 -11.11 -9.64 -19.16
CA SER A 187 -11.44 -10.44 -17.97
C SER A 187 -12.46 -9.78 -17.04
N LEU A 188 -12.87 -8.54 -17.33
CA LEU A 188 -13.91 -7.83 -16.58
C LEU A 188 -15.29 -8.31 -17.01
#